data_9da58d866876029b008220e888a2048f
#
_entry.id   9da58d866876029b008220e888a2048f
#
_cell.length_a   1.000
_cell.length_b   1.000
_cell.length_c   1.000
_cell.angle_alpha   90.00
_cell.angle_beta   90.00
_cell.angle_gamma   90.00
#
_symmetry.space_group_name_H-M   'P 1'
#
loop_
_entity.id
_entity.type
_entity.pdbx_description
1 polymer ?
#
loop_
_entity_poly.entity_id
_entity_poly.type
_entity_poly.pdbx_seq_one_letter_code
_entity_poly.pdbx_strand_id
1 'polypeptide(L)'
;MPQQMIWFFVSIAFSLIAWGIVAARYIWPEVRLRQRAEALRPLLILHSFRFIGLAVLVPGVVSPDLPPAFAHSAAYGDVIAATLALLSLLLLRSAAGVAVVWIFNLWGSADLLNSFYQGPHTGLLAGQLGAAYFIPTLVVPLLLITHGLAFRILLQHQNVSALEESRHLA
;
A
#
# COMPACT_ATOMS: atom_id res chain seq x y z
N MET A 1 13.76 4.00 24.48
CA MET A 1 12.62 3.54 23.65
C MET A 1 11.89 2.45 24.44
N PRO A 2 10.55 2.50 24.61
CA PRO A 2 9.82 1.42 25.30
C PRO A 2 10.05 0.07 24.60
N GLN A 3 10.17 -1.01 25.36
CA GLN A 3 10.46 -2.36 24.83
C GLN A 3 9.44 -2.81 23.77
N GLN A 4 8.17 -2.48 23.95
CA GLN A 4 7.11 -2.77 22.96
C GLN A 4 7.35 -2.12 21.59
N MET A 5 7.99 -0.95 21.53
CA MET A 5 8.33 -0.30 20.28
C MET A 5 9.50 -0.98 19.56
N ILE A 6 10.44 -1.58 20.32
CA ILE A 6 11.52 -2.39 19.75
C ILE A 6 10.92 -3.57 18.99
N TRP A 7 10.02 -4.33 19.65
CA TRP A 7 9.36 -5.48 19.02
C TRP A 7 8.50 -5.08 17.81
N PHE A 8 7.86 -3.92 17.89
CA PHE A 8 7.09 -3.36 16.77
C PHE A 8 7.96 -3.15 15.54
N PHE A 9 9.09 -2.44 15.67
CA PHE A 9 10.00 -2.20 14.54
C PHE A 9 10.71 -3.47 14.07
N VAL A 10 11.05 -4.39 14.97
CA VAL A 10 11.59 -5.71 14.59
C VAL A 10 10.58 -6.47 13.74
N SER A 11 9.29 -6.49 14.13
CA SER A 11 8.23 -7.15 13.35
C SER A 11 8.10 -6.54 11.95
N ILE A 12 8.12 -5.20 11.83
CA ILE A 12 8.08 -4.52 10.53
C ILE A 12 9.29 -4.90 9.68
N ALA A 13 10.50 -4.91 10.26
CA ALA A 13 11.71 -5.25 9.51
C ALA A 13 11.68 -6.69 8.98
N PHE A 14 11.29 -7.66 9.81
CA PHE A 14 11.13 -9.04 9.38
C PHE A 14 10.05 -9.18 8.30
N SER A 15 8.95 -8.47 8.44
CA SER A 15 7.86 -8.49 7.47
C SER A 15 8.29 -7.90 6.12
N LEU A 16 9.02 -6.78 6.11
CA LEU A 16 9.59 -6.20 4.88
C LEU A 16 10.55 -7.18 4.18
N ILE A 17 11.40 -7.86 4.93
CA ILE A 17 12.31 -8.87 4.37
C ILE A 17 11.50 -10.04 3.77
N ALA A 18 10.57 -10.60 4.54
CA ALA A 18 9.76 -11.75 4.11
C ALA A 18 8.93 -11.43 2.86
N TRP A 19 8.18 -10.32 2.88
CA TRP A 19 7.40 -9.87 1.73
C TRP A 19 8.27 -9.45 0.56
N GLY A 20 9.45 -8.87 0.81
CA GLY A 20 10.46 -8.58 -0.23
C GLY A 20 10.92 -9.83 -0.96
N ILE A 21 11.18 -10.92 -0.22
CA ILE A 21 11.54 -12.23 -0.81
C ILE A 21 10.36 -12.78 -1.63
N VAL A 22 9.14 -12.75 -1.10
CA VAL A 22 7.93 -13.18 -1.82
C VAL A 22 7.74 -12.36 -3.09
N ALA A 23 7.87 -11.05 -3.00
CA ALA A 23 7.73 -10.16 -4.15
C ALA A 23 8.78 -10.43 -5.22
N ALA A 24 10.05 -10.59 -4.83
CA ALA A 24 11.15 -10.83 -5.77
C ALA A 24 11.10 -12.21 -6.42
N ARG A 25 10.71 -13.25 -5.68
CA ARG A 25 10.76 -14.65 -6.14
C ARG A 25 9.47 -15.10 -6.82
N TYR A 26 8.33 -14.59 -6.42
CA TYR A 26 7.02 -15.10 -6.86
C TYR A 26 6.17 -14.04 -7.56
N ILE A 27 6.07 -12.81 -7.04
CA ILE A 27 5.17 -11.82 -7.63
C ILE A 27 5.80 -11.18 -8.86
N TRP A 28 7.03 -10.63 -8.73
CA TRP A 28 7.69 -9.91 -9.82
C TRP A 28 7.92 -10.73 -11.08
N PRO A 29 8.41 -11.98 -11.04
CA PRO A 29 8.58 -12.82 -12.24
C PRO A 29 7.28 -13.02 -13.01
N GLU A 30 6.15 -13.16 -12.29
CA GLU A 30 4.83 -13.37 -12.89
C GLU A 30 4.25 -12.11 -13.54
N VAL A 31 4.41 -10.93 -12.89
CA VAL A 31 3.77 -9.70 -13.38
C VAL A 31 4.59 -8.97 -14.43
N ARG A 32 5.93 -9.07 -14.42
CA ARG A 32 6.82 -8.30 -15.31
C ARG A 32 6.66 -8.61 -16.79
N LEU A 33 6.18 -9.82 -17.12
CA LEU A 33 5.99 -10.31 -18.49
C LEU A 33 4.56 -10.13 -19.01
N ARG A 34 3.64 -9.68 -18.14
CA ARG A 34 2.24 -9.44 -18.49
C ARG A 34 2.04 -8.05 -19.09
N GLN A 35 0.96 -7.89 -19.87
CA GLN A 35 0.50 -6.57 -20.25
C GLN A 35 0.17 -5.74 -19.00
N ARG A 36 0.38 -4.42 -19.06
CA ARG A 36 0.23 -3.51 -17.91
C ARG A 36 -1.05 -3.72 -17.12
N ALA A 37 -2.20 -3.81 -17.79
CA ALA A 37 -3.49 -4.00 -17.11
C ALA A 37 -3.56 -5.33 -16.35
N GLU A 38 -3.07 -6.40 -16.94
CA GLU A 38 -3.06 -7.74 -16.32
C GLU A 38 -2.01 -7.82 -15.19
N ALA A 39 -0.90 -7.10 -15.30
CA ALA A 39 0.11 -7.01 -14.26
C ALA A 39 -0.36 -6.22 -13.03
N LEU A 40 -1.10 -5.12 -13.24
CA LEU A 40 -1.62 -4.28 -12.17
C LEU A 40 -2.83 -4.88 -11.45
N ARG A 41 -3.64 -5.69 -12.13
CA ARG A 41 -4.89 -6.23 -11.62
C ARG A 41 -4.77 -6.91 -10.25
N PRO A 42 -3.86 -7.90 -10.03
CA PRO A 42 -3.74 -8.58 -8.74
C PRO A 42 -3.30 -7.63 -7.63
N LEU A 43 -2.46 -6.63 -7.94
CA LEU A 43 -2.04 -5.62 -6.97
C LEU A 43 -3.22 -4.73 -6.55
N LEU A 44 -4.03 -4.27 -7.50
CA LEU A 44 -5.22 -3.46 -7.22
C LEU A 44 -6.26 -4.25 -6.42
N ILE A 45 -6.46 -5.55 -6.72
CA ILE A 45 -7.33 -6.42 -5.93
C ILE A 45 -6.83 -6.49 -4.49
N LEU A 46 -5.54 -6.69 -4.27
CA LEU A 46 -4.96 -6.69 -2.92
C LEU A 46 -5.25 -5.38 -2.18
N HIS A 47 -5.05 -4.25 -2.85
CA HIS A 47 -5.25 -2.93 -2.23
C HIS A 47 -6.72 -2.57 -2.00
N SER A 48 -7.68 -3.24 -2.63
CA SER A 48 -9.10 -3.04 -2.33
C SER A 48 -9.49 -3.53 -0.92
N PHE A 49 -8.67 -4.38 -0.31
CA PHE A 49 -8.86 -4.85 1.08
C PHE A 49 -8.32 -3.87 2.14
N ARG A 50 -7.79 -2.72 1.75
CA ARG A 50 -7.29 -1.72 2.72
C ARG A 50 -8.37 -1.19 3.66
N PHE A 51 -9.66 -1.39 3.37
CA PHE A 51 -10.73 -1.11 4.32
C PHE A 51 -10.55 -1.80 5.69
N ILE A 52 -9.67 -2.82 5.78
CA ILE A 52 -9.28 -3.42 7.07
C ILE A 52 -8.71 -2.40 8.06
N GLY A 53 -8.17 -1.26 7.56
CA GLY A 53 -7.74 -0.14 8.39
C GLY A 53 -8.85 0.48 9.23
N LEU A 54 -10.13 0.29 8.87
CA LEU A 54 -11.27 0.68 9.71
C LEU A 54 -11.28 -0.02 11.08
N ALA A 55 -10.55 -1.13 11.23
CA ALA A 55 -10.42 -1.84 12.50
C ALA A 55 -9.89 -0.97 13.65
N VAL A 56 -9.10 0.07 13.34
CA VAL A 56 -8.59 1.01 14.36
C VAL A 56 -9.67 1.93 14.94
N LEU A 57 -10.86 1.97 14.34
CA LEU A 57 -12.03 2.71 14.84
C LEU A 57 -13.01 1.82 15.62
N VAL A 58 -12.76 0.50 15.67
CA VAL A 58 -13.70 -0.45 16.29
C VAL A 58 -13.38 -0.60 17.79
N PRO A 59 -14.33 -0.25 18.68
CA PRO A 59 -14.16 -0.46 20.11
C PRO A 59 -13.85 -1.92 20.45
N GLY A 60 -12.87 -2.13 21.34
CA GLY A 60 -12.43 -3.46 21.74
C GLY A 60 -11.40 -4.13 20.81
N VAL A 61 -11.20 -3.62 19.60
CA VAL A 61 -10.10 -4.05 18.70
C VAL A 61 -8.82 -3.35 19.09
N VAL A 62 -8.90 -2.06 19.42
CA VAL A 62 -7.79 -1.22 19.86
C VAL A 62 -8.01 -0.72 21.28
N SER A 63 -6.96 -0.22 21.93
CA SER A 63 -7.07 0.42 23.25
C SER A 63 -7.91 1.69 23.16
N PRO A 64 -8.71 2.02 24.20
CA PRO A 64 -9.39 3.30 24.33
C PRO A 64 -8.43 4.51 24.33
N ASP A 65 -7.16 4.28 24.69
CA ASP A 65 -6.12 5.32 24.74
C ASP A 65 -5.42 5.52 23.39
N LEU A 66 -5.85 4.83 22.32
CA LEU A 66 -5.30 5.05 20.97
C LEU A 66 -5.56 6.51 20.55
N PRO A 67 -4.51 7.27 20.14
CA PRO A 67 -4.68 8.67 19.74
C PRO A 67 -5.73 8.82 18.63
N PRO A 68 -6.84 9.55 18.84
CA PRO A 68 -7.91 9.65 17.84
C PRO A 68 -7.45 10.27 16.52
N ALA A 69 -6.51 11.22 16.56
CA ALA A 69 -5.93 11.84 15.36
C ALA A 69 -5.24 10.79 14.48
N PHE A 70 -4.47 9.87 15.07
CA PHE A 70 -3.86 8.76 14.35
C PHE A 70 -4.93 7.81 13.80
N ALA A 71 -5.88 7.37 14.65
CA ALA A 71 -6.92 6.42 14.26
C ALA A 71 -7.75 6.91 13.07
N HIS A 72 -8.22 8.16 13.11
CA HIS A 72 -9.02 8.75 12.04
C HIS A 72 -8.19 8.90 10.75
N SER A 73 -6.95 9.43 10.85
CA SER A 73 -6.09 9.59 9.68
C SER A 73 -5.84 8.27 8.98
N ALA A 74 -5.42 7.23 9.71
CA ALA A 74 -5.14 5.90 9.16
C ALA A 74 -6.39 5.26 8.54
N ALA A 75 -7.52 5.26 9.27
CA ALA A 75 -8.75 4.63 8.79
C ALA A 75 -9.30 5.28 7.52
N TYR A 76 -9.40 6.61 7.47
CA TYR A 76 -9.93 7.30 6.29
C TYR A 76 -8.97 7.25 5.11
N GLY A 77 -7.66 7.35 5.35
CA GLY A 77 -6.65 7.18 4.31
C GLY A 77 -6.73 5.81 3.64
N ASP A 78 -6.90 4.76 4.42
CA ASP A 78 -7.08 3.40 3.93
C ASP A 78 -8.37 3.21 3.13
N VAL A 79 -9.50 3.80 3.58
CA VAL A 79 -10.78 3.74 2.83
C VAL A 79 -10.67 4.46 1.49
N ILE A 80 -10.04 5.64 1.45
CA ILE A 80 -9.81 6.36 0.20
C ILE A 80 -8.94 5.53 -0.74
N ALA A 81 -7.85 4.93 -0.24
CA ALA A 81 -6.98 4.09 -1.05
C ALA A 81 -7.70 2.83 -1.56
N ALA A 82 -8.54 2.17 -0.75
CA ALA A 82 -9.37 1.04 -1.17
C ALA A 82 -10.35 1.44 -2.27
N THR A 83 -11.00 2.59 -2.13
CA THR A 83 -11.92 3.14 -3.13
C THR A 83 -11.21 3.44 -4.45
N LEU A 84 -10.04 4.09 -4.38
CA LEU A 84 -9.21 4.36 -5.56
C LEU A 84 -8.72 3.07 -6.24
N ALA A 85 -8.40 2.02 -5.47
CA ALA A 85 -8.05 0.71 -6.00
C ALA A 85 -9.21 0.07 -6.76
N LEU A 86 -10.44 0.12 -6.21
CA LEU A 86 -11.65 -0.37 -6.89
C LEU A 86 -11.97 0.43 -8.15
N LEU A 87 -11.90 1.76 -8.10
CA LEU A 87 -12.07 2.61 -9.28
C LEU A 87 -11.00 2.30 -10.35
N SER A 88 -9.75 2.09 -9.92
CA SER A 88 -8.69 1.68 -10.83
C SER A 88 -8.99 0.35 -11.51
N LEU A 89 -9.54 -0.65 -10.78
CA LEU A 89 -9.95 -1.94 -11.35
C LEU A 89 -11.05 -1.78 -12.41
N LEU A 90 -12.05 -0.95 -12.15
CA LEU A 90 -13.15 -0.69 -13.08
C LEU A 90 -12.66 -0.01 -14.36
N LEU A 91 -11.73 0.94 -14.23
CA LEU A 91 -11.23 1.76 -15.34
C LEU A 91 -9.97 1.20 -15.99
N LEU A 92 -9.44 0.07 -15.54
CA LEU A 92 -8.12 -0.45 -15.90
C LEU A 92 -7.87 -0.60 -17.41
N ARG A 93 -8.93 -0.86 -18.18
CA ARG A 93 -8.90 -0.99 -19.65
C ARG A 93 -9.32 0.27 -20.41
N SER A 94 -9.66 1.34 -19.72
CA SER A 94 -10.04 2.62 -20.35
C SER A 94 -8.84 3.53 -20.53
N ALA A 95 -8.97 4.56 -21.38
CA ALA A 95 -7.95 5.58 -21.59
C ALA A 95 -7.58 6.31 -20.28
N ALA A 96 -8.56 6.53 -19.37
CA ALA A 96 -8.34 7.18 -18.09
C ALA A 96 -7.71 6.24 -17.04
N GLY A 97 -7.73 4.92 -17.26
CA GLY A 97 -7.34 3.94 -16.26
C GLY A 97 -5.92 4.12 -15.72
N VAL A 98 -4.98 4.45 -16.60
CA VAL A 98 -3.58 4.69 -16.20
C VAL A 98 -3.45 5.87 -15.26
N ALA A 99 -4.16 6.97 -15.51
CA ALA A 99 -4.15 8.14 -14.64
C ALA A 99 -4.74 7.83 -13.27
N VAL A 100 -5.85 7.07 -13.22
CA VAL A 100 -6.48 6.68 -11.96
C VAL A 100 -5.57 5.75 -11.15
N VAL A 101 -4.86 4.82 -11.81
CA VAL A 101 -3.86 3.97 -11.13
C VAL A 101 -2.69 4.79 -10.59
N TRP A 102 -2.23 5.83 -11.30
CA TRP A 102 -1.22 6.75 -10.78
C TRP A 102 -1.70 7.48 -9.52
N ILE A 103 -2.93 8.04 -9.56
CA ILE A 103 -3.53 8.72 -8.41
C ILE A 103 -3.64 7.76 -7.22
N PHE A 104 -4.18 6.55 -7.45
CA PHE A 104 -4.24 5.50 -6.43
C PHE A 104 -2.86 5.21 -5.82
N ASN A 105 -1.85 5.02 -6.67
CA ASN A 105 -0.54 4.58 -6.21
C ASN A 105 0.20 5.68 -5.43
N LEU A 106 0.10 6.93 -5.88
CA LEU A 106 0.65 8.09 -5.17
C LEU A 106 -0.06 8.32 -3.84
N TRP A 107 -1.41 8.36 -3.84
CA TRP A 107 -2.19 8.52 -2.62
C TRP A 107 -1.90 7.41 -1.61
N GLY A 108 -2.04 6.16 -2.04
CA GLY A 108 -1.89 5.01 -1.15
C GLY A 108 -0.50 4.89 -0.53
N SER A 109 0.56 5.23 -1.29
CA SER A 109 1.92 5.27 -0.77
C SER A 109 2.11 6.41 0.23
N ALA A 110 1.62 7.61 -0.11
CA ALA A 110 1.72 8.78 0.76
C ALA A 110 0.97 8.56 2.09
N ASP A 111 -0.21 7.95 2.05
CA ASP A 111 -1.01 7.63 3.22
C ASP A 111 -0.29 6.65 4.17
N LEU A 112 0.30 5.56 3.64
CA LEU A 112 1.08 4.62 4.44
C LEU A 112 2.30 5.28 5.09
N LEU A 113 3.03 6.11 4.34
CA LEU A 113 4.18 6.85 4.86
C LEU A 113 3.75 7.88 5.91
N ASN A 114 2.64 8.58 5.69
CA ASN A 114 2.07 9.51 6.65
C ASN A 114 1.67 8.81 7.96
N SER A 115 1.12 7.60 7.91
CA SER A 115 0.79 6.81 9.10
C SER A 115 2.03 6.49 9.94
N PHE A 116 3.15 6.15 9.31
CA PHE A 116 4.43 5.97 10.00
C PHE A 116 4.98 7.28 10.58
N TYR A 117 4.80 8.39 9.89
CA TYR A 117 5.19 9.71 10.39
C TYR A 117 4.33 10.13 11.58
N GLN A 118 3.01 9.97 11.49
CA GLN A 118 2.08 10.40 12.54
C GLN A 118 2.18 9.56 13.83
N GLY A 119 2.49 8.26 13.74
CA GLY A 119 2.58 7.39 14.91
C GLY A 119 3.42 8.00 16.03
N PRO A 120 4.73 8.28 15.82
CA PRO A 120 5.57 8.91 16.82
C PRO A 120 5.09 10.31 17.26
N HIS A 121 4.56 11.12 16.32
CA HIS A 121 4.13 12.50 16.61
C HIS A 121 2.87 12.57 17.46
N THR A 122 2.01 11.57 17.39
CA THR A 122 0.80 11.47 18.23
C THR A 122 1.04 10.74 19.54
N GLY A 123 2.26 10.26 19.79
CA GLY A 123 2.60 9.49 20.99
C GLY A 123 2.06 8.05 20.96
N LEU A 124 1.81 7.50 19.79
CA LEU A 124 1.34 6.13 19.62
C LEU A 124 2.31 5.12 20.26
N LEU A 125 1.77 4.22 21.08
CA LEU A 125 2.47 3.05 21.60
C LEU A 125 1.93 1.78 20.95
N ALA A 126 2.82 0.84 20.62
CA ALA A 126 2.46 -0.39 19.94
C ALA A 126 1.37 -1.20 20.64
N GLY A 127 1.36 -1.20 21.99
CA GLY A 127 0.33 -1.87 22.78
C GLY A 127 -1.08 -1.28 22.63
N GLN A 128 -1.20 -0.01 22.21
CA GLN A 128 -2.49 0.63 21.99
C GLN A 128 -3.21 0.11 20.74
N LEU A 129 -2.47 -0.50 19.81
CA LEU A 129 -3.03 -1.07 18.59
C LEU A 129 -3.86 -2.34 18.84
N GLY A 130 -3.72 -3.01 19.99
CA GLY A 130 -4.49 -4.21 20.32
C GLY A 130 -4.44 -5.25 19.19
N ALA A 131 -5.59 -5.77 18.77
CA ALA A 131 -5.67 -6.75 17.67
C ALA A 131 -5.29 -6.13 16.30
N ALA A 132 -5.40 -4.82 16.14
CA ALA A 132 -4.96 -4.13 14.93
C ALA A 132 -3.43 -4.06 14.79
N TYR A 133 -2.63 -4.54 15.75
CA TYR A 133 -1.17 -4.60 15.71
C TYR A 133 -0.63 -5.23 14.41
N PHE A 134 -1.32 -6.23 13.87
CA PHE A 134 -0.90 -6.91 12.66
C PHE A 134 -1.08 -6.07 11.39
N ILE A 135 -1.87 -5.01 11.41
CA ILE A 135 -2.02 -4.12 10.26
C ILE A 135 -0.68 -3.43 9.96
N PRO A 136 -0.09 -2.62 10.84
CA PRO A 136 1.18 -1.96 10.56
C PRO A 136 2.38 -2.91 10.52
N THR A 137 2.32 -4.08 11.18
CA THR A 137 3.48 -4.98 11.26
C THR A 137 3.52 -6.07 10.18
N LEU A 138 2.40 -6.42 9.58
CA LEU A 138 2.32 -7.46 8.54
C LEU A 138 1.73 -6.92 7.24
N VAL A 139 0.58 -6.23 7.31
CA VAL A 139 -0.16 -5.81 6.11
C VAL A 139 0.51 -4.60 5.44
N VAL A 140 0.85 -3.56 6.20
CA VAL A 140 1.47 -2.35 5.66
C VAL A 140 2.80 -2.62 4.94
N PRO A 141 3.73 -3.46 5.43
CA PRO A 141 4.91 -3.86 4.68
C PRO A 141 4.60 -4.49 3.32
N LEU A 142 3.60 -5.36 3.23
CA LEU A 142 3.14 -5.95 1.97
C LEU A 142 2.61 -4.86 1.02
N LEU A 143 1.78 -3.94 1.54
CA LEU A 143 1.20 -2.86 0.75
C LEU A 143 2.29 -1.90 0.21
N LEU A 144 3.30 -1.55 1.00
CA LEU A 144 4.42 -0.72 0.55
C LEU A 144 5.20 -1.39 -0.59
N ILE A 145 5.51 -2.68 -0.46
CA ILE A 145 6.21 -3.43 -1.50
C ILE A 145 5.38 -3.50 -2.78
N THR A 146 4.09 -3.75 -2.66
CA THR A 146 3.20 -3.84 -3.82
C THR A 146 2.92 -2.49 -4.48
N HIS A 147 2.91 -1.39 -3.74
CA HIS A 147 2.97 -0.03 -4.32
C HIS A 147 4.26 0.18 -5.12
N GLY A 148 5.41 -0.25 -4.59
CA GLY A 148 6.69 -0.22 -5.30
C GLY A 148 6.66 -1.02 -6.61
N LEU A 149 6.05 -2.21 -6.61
CA LEU A 149 5.84 -3.01 -7.82
C LEU A 149 4.91 -2.30 -8.81
N ALA A 150 3.83 -1.69 -8.35
CA ALA A 150 2.91 -0.93 -9.20
C ALA A 150 3.61 0.27 -9.87
N PHE A 151 4.43 1.04 -9.14
CA PHE A 151 5.27 2.10 -9.72
C PHE A 151 6.19 1.54 -10.81
N ARG A 152 6.85 0.42 -10.53
CA ARG A 152 7.76 -0.19 -11.50
C ARG A 152 7.05 -0.61 -12.78
N ILE A 153 5.86 -1.20 -12.67
CA ILE A 153 5.05 -1.60 -13.85
C ILE A 153 4.61 -0.36 -14.63
N LEU A 154 4.14 0.69 -13.96
CA LEU A 154 3.71 1.94 -14.60
C LEU A 154 4.84 2.61 -15.38
N LEU A 155 6.03 2.71 -14.79
CA LEU A 155 7.20 3.35 -15.40
C LEU A 155 7.76 2.54 -16.58
N GLN A 156 7.80 1.22 -16.49
CA GLN A 156 8.31 0.37 -17.58
C GLN A 156 7.48 0.51 -18.86
N HIS A 157 6.16 0.56 -18.74
CA HIS A 157 5.28 0.66 -19.91
C HIS A 157 5.25 2.07 -20.51
N GLN A 158 5.57 3.10 -19.77
CA GLN A 158 5.76 4.45 -20.33
C GLN A 158 7.00 4.53 -21.21
N ASN A 159 8.10 3.91 -20.80
CA ASN A 159 9.34 3.91 -21.55
C ASN A 159 9.21 3.18 -22.90
N VAL A 160 8.47 2.07 -22.95
CA VAL A 160 8.20 1.35 -24.20
C VAL A 160 7.38 2.19 -25.17
N SER A 161 6.31 2.81 -24.71
CA SER A 161 5.45 3.67 -25.54
C SER A 161 6.21 4.89 -26.11
N ALA A 162 7.06 5.52 -25.32
CA ALA A 162 7.88 6.66 -25.75
C ALA A 162 8.92 6.26 -26.82
N LEU A 163 9.49 5.06 -26.72
CA LEU A 163 10.44 4.54 -27.70
C LEU A 163 9.76 4.17 -29.03
N GLU A 164 8.55 3.65 -28.99
CA GLU A 164 7.76 3.35 -30.18
C GLU A 164 7.35 4.63 -30.92
N GLU A 165 6.90 5.65 -30.18
CA GLU A 165 6.55 6.96 -30.75
C GLU A 165 7.75 7.64 -31.41
N SER A 166 8.94 7.59 -30.80
CA SER A 166 10.17 8.15 -31.39
C SER A 166 10.61 7.43 -32.65
N ARG A 167 10.32 6.13 -32.78
CA ARG A 167 10.62 5.35 -34.01
C ARG A 167 9.67 5.64 -35.17
N HIS A 168 8.44 6.07 -34.89
CA HIS A 168 7.48 6.45 -35.93
C HIS A 168 7.69 7.87 -36.46
N LEU A 169 8.46 8.70 -35.75
CA LEU A 169 8.76 10.08 -36.13
C LEU A 169 10.13 10.24 -36.82
N ALA A 170 10.95 9.18 -36.86
CA ALA A 170 12.27 9.12 -37.51
C ALA A 170 12.20 8.39 -38.86
#